data_6d45ff23ba677ad8e5a00d233390f5db
#
_entry.id   6d45ff23ba677ad8e5a00d233390f5db
#
_cell.length_a   1.000
_cell.length_b   1.000
_cell.length_c   1.000
_cell.angle_alpha   90.00
_cell.angle_beta   90.00
_cell.angle_gamma   90.00
#
_symmetry.space_group_name_H-M   'P 1'
#
loop_
_entity.id
_entity.type
_entity.pdbx_description
1 polymer ?
#
loop_
_entity_poly.entity_id
_entity_poly.type
_entity_poly.pdbx_seq_one_letter_code
_entity_poly.pdbx_strand_id
1 'polypeptide(L)'
;MNSLSRRTVGPIVLLVVGAVLAYFLVPRFGTPINLGYFLLQAVPLLLTAVGQTLVIMTAGIDLSVGAIVTLAGVIAALLMDPANGGSIFLALLAVVGAALAVGLVNGLLIVRYNLPPFLATLGMTFFLAGVNLYLMPVPGGKIAESFQDAASTRWGYVPATVVVTLVLLAAIAIYVDRTRFGLRLRAVGWNEKAARLAGVSPAKVKIAAYICSALLASLAGLFIASRTGSGDPLVGNSYQLSSISAAVLGGVDLFGGRGTVWGAIAGALVLAMIGNVLNLLGVVAYWQWIVQGFVLLVAVALYSVRFGRRQSRELT
;
A
#
# COMPACT_ATOMS: atom_id res chain seq x y z
N MET A 1 0.44 25.16 14.30
CA MET A 1 0.09 23.83 13.77
C MET A 1 0.25 23.88 12.26
N ASN A 2 1.25 23.21 11.72
CA ASN A 2 1.55 23.22 10.29
C ASN A 2 0.38 22.66 9.48
N SER A 3 0.16 23.17 8.26
CA SER A 3 -0.93 22.74 7.36
C SER A 3 -0.95 21.22 7.10
N LEU A 4 0.20 20.56 7.23
CA LEU A 4 0.37 19.11 7.17
C LEU A 4 -0.30 18.40 8.34
N SER A 5 -0.25 18.96 9.57
CA SER A 5 -0.89 18.34 10.74
C SER A 5 -2.42 18.36 10.66
N ARG A 6 -3.02 19.40 10.08
CA ARG A 6 -4.47 19.49 9.91
C ARG A 6 -5.06 18.43 8.96
N ARG A 7 -4.29 17.95 7.99
CA ARG A 7 -4.76 16.93 7.03
C ARG A 7 -4.76 15.52 7.60
N THR A 8 -3.86 15.25 8.54
CA THR A 8 -3.76 13.95 9.23
C THR A 8 -4.82 13.81 10.33
N VAL A 9 -5.33 14.92 10.88
CA VAL A 9 -6.33 14.91 11.95
C VAL A 9 -7.65 14.25 11.50
N GLY A 10 -8.14 14.57 10.30
CA GLY A 10 -9.40 13.99 9.80
C GLY A 10 -9.42 12.46 9.77
N PRO A 11 -8.46 11.81 9.09
CA PRO A 11 -8.33 10.34 9.08
C PRO A 11 -8.15 9.73 10.46
N ILE A 12 -7.40 10.38 11.36
CA ILE A 12 -7.22 9.90 12.74
C ILE A 12 -8.53 10.00 13.51
N VAL A 13 -9.26 11.12 13.40
CA VAL A 13 -10.57 11.27 14.05
C VAL A 13 -11.55 10.20 13.53
N LEU A 14 -11.56 9.97 12.21
CA LEU A 14 -12.41 8.93 11.62
C LEU A 14 -12.04 7.53 12.15
N LEU A 15 -10.75 7.22 12.30
CA LEU A 15 -10.27 5.98 12.87
C LEU A 15 -10.73 5.82 14.32
N VAL A 16 -10.53 6.85 15.15
CA VAL A 16 -10.88 6.81 16.58
C VAL A 16 -12.40 6.70 16.76
N VAL A 17 -13.17 7.55 16.08
CA VAL A 17 -14.65 7.50 16.15
C VAL A 17 -15.17 6.15 15.67
N GLY A 18 -14.66 5.66 14.52
CA GLY A 18 -15.03 4.35 13.99
C GLY A 18 -14.69 3.21 14.96
N ALA A 19 -13.50 3.24 15.59
CA ALA A 19 -13.10 2.24 16.57
C ALA A 19 -13.97 2.25 17.83
N VAL A 20 -14.34 3.44 18.33
CA VAL A 20 -15.26 3.59 19.47
C VAL A 20 -16.65 3.05 19.12
N LEU A 21 -17.18 3.42 17.95
CA LEU A 21 -18.47 2.90 17.50
C LEU A 21 -18.44 1.37 17.33
N ALA A 22 -17.40 0.84 16.71
CA ALA A 22 -17.24 -0.59 16.52
C ALA A 22 -17.12 -1.33 17.86
N TYR A 23 -16.43 -0.75 18.85
CA TYR A 23 -16.31 -1.34 20.18
C TYR A 23 -17.67 -1.53 20.88
N PHE A 24 -18.57 -0.55 20.74
CA PHE A 24 -19.89 -0.63 21.38
C PHE A 24 -20.94 -1.38 20.56
N LEU A 25 -20.84 -1.34 19.22
CA LEU A 25 -21.87 -1.88 18.33
C LEU A 25 -21.59 -3.28 17.79
N VAL A 26 -20.30 -3.69 17.75
CA VAL A 26 -19.90 -4.96 17.13
C VAL A 26 -19.38 -5.93 18.19
N PRO A 27 -20.08 -7.05 18.41
CA PRO A 27 -19.62 -8.06 19.35
C PRO A 27 -18.21 -8.54 19.06
N ARG A 28 -17.40 -8.75 20.10
CA ARG A 28 -16.00 -9.23 20.01
C ARG A 28 -15.00 -8.28 19.36
N PHE A 29 -15.38 -7.10 18.85
CA PHE A 29 -14.45 -6.17 18.20
C PHE A 29 -13.28 -5.81 19.11
N GLY A 30 -13.52 -5.44 20.37
CA GLY A 30 -12.51 -5.05 21.36
C GLY A 30 -11.75 -6.20 22.03
N THR A 31 -11.96 -7.47 21.64
CA THR A 31 -11.24 -8.58 22.24
C THR A 31 -9.77 -8.59 21.82
N PRO A 32 -8.81 -8.95 22.72
CA PRO A 32 -7.38 -9.02 22.37
C PRO A 32 -7.09 -9.91 21.18
N ILE A 33 -7.85 -11.00 21.03
CA ILE A 33 -7.72 -11.93 19.89
C ILE A 33 -8.11 -11.22 18.59
N ASN A 34 -9.24 -10.52 18.56
CA ASN A 34 -9.67 -9.81 17.35
C ASN A 34 -8.71 -8.66 17.01
N LEU A 35 -8.21 -7.91 18.01
CA LEU A 35 -7.23 -6.86 17.77
C LEU A 35 -5.97 -7.42 17.10
N GLY A 36 -5.49 -8.59 17.53
CA GLY A 36 -4.37 -9.27 16.88
C GLY A 36 -4.67 -9.63 15.42
N TYR A 37 -5.85 -10.19 15.14
CA TYR A 37 -6.28 -10.51 13.76
C TYR A 37 -6.46 -9.25 12.90
N PHE A 38 -7.09 -8.22 13.43
CA PHE A 38 -7.26 -6.94 12.75
C PHE A 38 -5.92 -6.35 12.32
N LEU A 39 -4.95 -6.28 13.23
CA LEU A 39 -3.63 -5.75 12.95
C LEU A 39 -2.89 -6.58 11.89
N LEU A 40 -2.98 -7.92 11.97
CA LEU A 40 -2.40 -8.80 10.94
C LEU A 40 -3.04 -8.58 9.55
N GLN A 41 -4.36 -8.45 9.48
CA GLN A 41 -5.06 -8.17 8.22
C GLN A 41 -4.71 -6.79 7.65
N ALA A 42 -4.38 -5.83 8.51
CA ALA A 42 -4.02 -4.49 8.08
C ALA A 42 -2.62 -4.39 7.45
N VAL A 43 -1.68 -5.31 7.79
CA VAL A 43 -0.27 -5.24 7.35
C VAL A 43 -0.11 -5.07 5.83
N PRO A 44 -0.72 -5.91 4.96
CA PRO A 44 -0.51 -5.76 3.52
C PRO A 44 -1.05 -4.43 2.99
N LEU A 45 -2.20 -4.00 3.49
CA LEU A 45 -2.80 -2.73 3.09
C LEU A 45 -1.98 -1.53 3.58
N LEU A 46 -1.44 -1.58 4.78
CA LEU A 46 -0.54 -0.55 5.32
C LEU A 46 0.70 -0.39 4.46
N LEU A 47 1.37 -1.49 4.10
CA LEU A 47 2.56 -1.48 3.26
C LEU A 47 2.27 -0.92 1.87
N THR A 48 1.23 -1.42 1.21
CA THR A 48 0.85 -1.00 -0.14
C THR A 48 0.34 0.45 -0.17
N ALA A 49 -0.43 0.89 0.83
CA ALA A 49 -0.93 2.26 0.92
C ALA A 49 0.20 3.28 1.14
N VAL A 50 1.22 2.95 1.93
CA VAL A 50 2.39 3.82 2.11
C VAL A 50 3.20 3.88 0.82
N GLY A 51 3.45 2.75 0.14
CA GLY A 51 4.09 2.74 -1.18
C GLY A 51 3.35 3.61 -2.19
N GLN A 52 2.05 3.40 -2.31
CA GLN A 52 1.16 4.17 -3.17
C GLN A 52 1.19 5.68 -2.84
N THR A 53 1.27 6.03 -1.55
CA THR A 53 1.37 7.43 -1.12
C THR A 53 2.62 8.12 -1.64
N LEU A 54 3.77 7.45 -1.64
CA LEU A 54 5.01 8.01 -2.18
C LEU A 54 4.87 8.33 -3.68
N VAL A 55 4.22 7.45 -4.43
CA VAL A 55 3.95 7.63 -5.86
C VAL A 55 2.95 8.76 -6.08
N ILE A 56 1.81 8.76 -5.37
CA ILE A 56 0.78 9.80 -5.51
C ILE A 56 1.35 11.18 -5.14
N MET A 57 2.22 11.28 -4.15
CA MET A 57 2.88 12.55 -3.80
C MET A 57 3.68 13.13 -4.96
N THR A 58 4.11 12.34 -5.95
CA THR A 58 4.77 12.81 -7.19
C THR A 58 3.80 13.08 -8.35
N ALA A 59 2.49 13.14 -8.11
CA ALA A 59 1.43 13.18 -9.11
C ALA A 59 1.41 11.94 -10.03
N GLY A 60 1.85 10.78 -9.51
CA GLY A 60 1.79 9.48 -10.18
C GLY A 60 0.69 8.59 -9.58
N ILE A 61 0.37 7.51 -10.28
CA ILE A 61 -0.47 6.42 -9.78
C ILE A 61 0.21 5.11 -10.15
N ASP A 62 0.28 4.17 -9.22
CA ASP A 62 0.84 2.84 -9.46
C ASP A 62 -0.25 1.77 -9.35
N LEU A 63 -0.76 1.35 -10.50
CA LEU A 63 -1.74 0.26 -10.57
C LEU A 63 -1.08 -1.12 -10.48
N SER A 64 0.24 -1.23 -10.65
CA SER A 64 0.94 -2.52 -10.62
C SER A 64 1.17 -3.07 -9.23
N VAL A 65 0.88 -2.28 -8.18
CA VAL A 65 1.07 -2.65 -6.76
C VAL A 65 0.47 -4.03 -6.45
N GLY A 66 -0.79 -4.30 -6.86
CA GLY A 66 -1.42 -5.60 -6.62
C GLY A 66 -0.71 -6.75 -7.33
N ALA A 67 -0.32 -6.56 -8.58
CA ALA A 67 0.39 -7.57 -9.34
C ALA A 67 1.81 -7.84 -8.77
N ILE A 68 2.46 -6.83 -8.19
CA ILE A 68 3.75 -6.97 -7.48
C ILE A 68 3.57 -7.75 -6.16
N VAL A 69 2.50 -7.49 -5.40
CA VAL A 69 2.14 -8.27 -4.21
C VAL A 69 2.02 -9.75 -4.58
N THR A 70 1.28 -10.05 -5.64
CA THR A 70 1.13 -11.41 -6.16
C THR A 70 2.47 -12.01 -6.56
N LEU A 71 3.26 -11.30 -7.38
CA LEU A 71 4.55 -11.77 -7.87
C LEU A 71 5.49 -12.16 -6.73
N ALA A 72 5.56 -11.35 -5.68
CA ALA A 72 6.40 -11.62 -4.53
C ALA A 72 5.98 -12.91 -3.80
N GLY A 73 4.67 -13.14 -3.63
CA GLY A 73 4.14 -14.37 -3.04
C GLY A 73 4.40 -15.61 -3.91
N VAL A 74 4.21 -15.49 -5.22
CA VAL A 74 4.48 -16.55 -6.19
C VAL A 74 5.96 -16.95 -6.22
N ILE A 75 6.87 -15.96 -6.34
CA ILE A 75 8.31 -16.21 -6.32
C ILE A 75 8.72 -16.87 -4.99
N ALA A 76 8.23 -16.36 -3.87
CA ALA A 76 8.53 -16.93 -2.55
C ALA A 76 8.08 -18.39 -2.46
N ALA A 77 6.85 -18.71 -2.86
CA ALA A 77 6.30 -20.05 -2.78
C ALA A 77 7.01 -21.06 -3.70
N LEU A 78 7.50 -20.62 -4.85
CA LEU A 78 8.26 -21.46 -5.78
C LEU A 78 9.69 -21.71 -5.30
N LEU A 79 10.35 -20.69 -4.76
CA LEU A 79 11.78 -20.76 -4.40
C LEU A 79 12.04 -21.18 -2.96
N MET A 80 11.03 -21.17 -2.08
CA MET A 80 11.15 -21.69 -0.72
C MET A 80 10.66 -23.12 -0.59
N ASP A 81 10.06 -23.72 -1.63
CA ASP A 81 9.51 -25.08 -1.57
C ASP A 81 10.63 -26.10 -1.33
N PRO A 82 10.64 -26.81 -0.18
CA PRO A 82 11.64 -27.82 0.12
C PRO A 82 11.68 -28.98 -0.90
N ALA A 83 10.57 -29.28 -1.53
CA ALA A 83 10.50 -30.31 -2.57
C ALA A 83 11.37 -29.99 -3.79
N ASN A 84 11.64 -28.69 -4.02
CA ASN A 84 12.45 -28.20 -5.13
C ASN A 84 13.85 -27.74 -4.69
N GLY A 85 14.33 -28.16 -3.50
CA GLY A 85 15.61 -27.71 -2.93
C GLY A 85 15.58 -26.22 -2.49
N GLY A 86 14.43 -25.75 -2.02
CA GLY A 86 14.13 -24.36 -1.74
C GLY A 86 15.07 -23.65 -0.79
N SER A 87 15.30 -22.38 -1.04
CA SER A 87 16.15 -21.50 -0.23
C SER A 87 15.45 -20.18 0.08
N ILE A 88 15.29 -19.90 1.36
CA ILE A 88 14.74 -18.62 1.84
C ILE A 88 15.57 -17.44 1.32
N PHE A 89 16.91 -17.56 1.40
CA PHE A 89 17.80 -16.49 0.95
C PHE A 89 17.64 -16.19 -0.54
N LEU A 90 17.62 -17.23 -1.36
CA LEU A 90 17.44 -17.08 -2.83
C LEU A 90 16.08 -16.49 -3.15
N ALA A 91 15.02 -16.93 -2.46
CA ALA A 91 13.68 -16.40 -2.64
C ALA A 91 13.59 -14.91 -2.30
N LEU A 92 14.15 -14.48 -1.16
CA LEU A 92 14.17 -13.08 -0.76
C LEU A 92 14.98 -12.23 -1.73
N LEU A 93 16.14 -12.71 -2.20
CA LEU A 93 16.95 -12.02 -3.20
C LEU A 93 16.18 -11.86 -4.52
N ALA A 94 15.51 -12.91 -4.99
CA ALA A 94 14.70 -12.88 -6.21
C ALA A 94 13.51 -11.93 -6.09
N VAL A 95 12.79 -11.94 -4.95
CA VAL A 95 11.67 -11.03 -4.69
C VAL A 95 12.13 -9.57 -4.69
N VAL A 96 13.22 -9.25 -3.99
CA VAL A 96 13.77 -7.90 -3.97
C VAL A 96 14.26 -7.49 -5.36
N GLY A 97 14.95 -8.38 -6.06
CA GLY A 97 15.41 -8.15 -7.44
C GLY A 97 14.25 -7.87 -8.40
N ALA A 98 13.17 -8.67 -8.33
CA ALA A 98 11.97 -8.47 -9.12
C ALA A 98 11.28 -7.13 -8.80
N ALA A 99 11.14 -6.79 -7.52
CA ALA A 99 10.55 -5.52 -7.08
C ALA A 99 11.36 -4.31 -7.58
N LEU A 100 12.69 -4.37 -7.45
CA LEU A 100 13.57 -3.32 -7.97
C LEU A 100 13.46 -3.18 -9.50
N ALA A 101 13.43 -4.30 -10.22
CA ALA A 101 13.30 -4.31 -11.68
C ALA A 101 11.97 -3.68 -12.12
N VAL A 102 10.84 -4.11 -11.52
CA VAL A 102 9.50 -3.60 -11.85
C VAL A 102 9.39 -2.11 -11.51
N GLY A 103 9.82 -1.70 -10.30
CA GLY A 103 9.79 -0.29 -9.89
C GLY A 103 10.65 0.60 -10.78
N LEU A 104 11.84 0.12 -11.17
CA LEU A 104 12.74 0.82 -12.09
C LEU A 104 12.12 0.94 -13.49
N VAL A 105 11.54 -0.15 -14.03
CA VAL A 105 10.90 -0.15 -15.36
C VAL A 105 9.72 0.82 -15.37
N ASN A 106 8.82 0.77 -14.37
CA ASN A 106 7.72 1.72 -14.25
C ASN A 106 8.24 3.17 -14.22
N GLY A 107 9.23 3.44 -13.37
CA GLY A 107 9.84 4.76 -13.27
C GLY A 107 10.46 5.23 -14.57
N LEU A 108 11.17 4.36 -15.31
CA LEU A 108 11.79 4.68 -16.59
C LEU A 108 10.74 4.91 -17.69
N LEU A 109 9.72 4.08 -17.79
CA LEU A 109 8.62 4.25 -18.75
C LEU A 109 7.97 5.64 -18.60
N ILE A 110 7.73 6.06 -17.36
CA ILE A 110 7.10 7.34 -17.06
C ILE A 110 8.05 8.52 -17.33
N VAL A 111 9.32 8.39 -16.95
CA VAL A 111 10.25 9.51 -16.98
C VAL A 111 10.98 9.64 -18.31
N ARG A 112 11.45 8.51 -18.89
CA ARG A 112 12.27 8.52 -20.12
C ARG A 112 11.42 8.57 -21.38
N TYR A 113 10.26 7.87 -21.35
CA TYR A 113 9.34 7.79 -22.48
C TYR A 113 8.12 8.69 -22.34
N ASN A 114 8.02 9.46 -21.24
CA ASN A 114 6.92 10.38 -20.95
C ASN A 114 5.54 9.72 -21.01
N LEU A 115 5.45 8.43 -20.67
CA LEU A 115 4.17 7.74 -20.62
C LEU A 115 3.34 8.25 -19.44
N PRO A 116 2.02 8.44 -19.60
CA PRO A 116 1.14 8.73 -18.48
C PRO A 116 1.27 7.62 -17.43
N PRO A 117 1.46 7.98 -16.13
CA PRO A 117 1.67 7.01 -15.05
C PRO A 117 0.62 5.90 -15.02
N PHE A 118 -0.64 6.27 -15.19
CA PHE A 118 -1.76 5.32 -15.22
C PHE A 118 -1.58 4.26 -16.34
N LEU A 119 -1.23 4.68 -17.56
CA LEU A 119 -1.08 3.74 -18.69
C LEU A 119 0.14 2.84 -18.52
N ALA A 120 1.27 3.40 -18.06
CA ALA A 120 2.48 2.62 -17.84
C ALA A 120 2.28 1.53 -16.80
N THR A 121 1.69 1.88 -15.65
CA THR A 121 1.48 0.93 -14.54
C THR A 121 0.31 -0.02 -14.79
N LEU A 122 -0.71 0.39 -15.56
CA LEU A 122 -1.77 -0.51 -16.03
C LEU A 122 -1.21 -1.58 -16.98
N GLY A 123 -0.37 -1.17 -17.95
CA GLY A 123 0.34 -2.11 -18.82
C GLY A 123 1.20 -3.10 -18.03
N MET A 124 1.95 -2.59 -17.03
CA MET A 124 2.73 -3.44 -16.12
C MET A 124 1.85 -4.39 -15.32
N THR A 125 0.66 -3.97 -14.89
CA THR A 125 -0.31 -4.84 -14.18
C THR A 125 -0.68 -6.04 -15.03
N PHE A 126 -1.07 -5.83 -16.29
CA PHE A 126 -1.42 -6.94 -17.19
C PHE A 126 -0.22 -7.83 -17.53
N PHE A 127 0.96 -7.23 -17.75
CA PHE A 127 2.17 -7.99 -17.97
C PHE A 127 2.49 -8.90 -16.77
N LEU A 128 2.49 -8.36 -15.56
CA LEU A 128 2.75 -9.15 -14.36
C LEU A 128 1.63 -10.15 -14.05
N ALA A 129 0.38 -9.84 -14.34
CA ALA A 129 -0.73 -10.80 -14.20
C ALA A 129 -0.50 -12.02 -15.09
N GLY A 130 -0.07 -11.81 -16.34
CA GLY A 130 0.33 -12.89 -17.23
C GLY A 130 1.52 -13.71 -16.71
N VAL A 131 2.57 -13.03 -16.21
CA VAL A 131 3.74 -13.68 -15.59
C VAL A 131 3.33 -14.51 -14.37
N ASN A 132 2.50 -13.95 -13.48
CA ASN A 132 2.02 -14.65 -12.28
C ASN A 132 1.26 -15.93 -12.61
N LEU A 133 0.34 -15.88 -13.57
CA LEU A 133 -0.41 -17.04 -14.03
C LEU A 133 0.45 -18.04 -14.80
N TYR A 134 1.46 -17.59 -15.55
CA TYR A 134 2.42 -18.47 -16.20
C TYR A 134 3.27 -19.24 -15.19
N LEU A 135 3.78 -18.55 -14.16
CA LEU A 135 4.61 -19.14 -13.11
C LEU A 135 3.78 -20.06 -12.18
N MET A 136 2.54 -19.69 -11.90
CA MET A 136 1.66 -20.37 -10.96
C MET A 136 0.21 -20.29 -11.45
N PRO A 137 -0.27 -21.24 -12.28
CA PRO A 137 -1.63 -21.21 -12.85
C PRO A 137 -2.74 -21.36 -11.79
N VAL A 138 -2.44 -22.05 -10.71
CA VAL A 138 -3.34 -22.30 -9.57
C VAL A 138 -2.58 -22.07 -8.26
N PRO A 139 -3.26 -21.75 -7.15
CA PRO A 139 -2.60 -21.63 -5.85
C PRO A 139 -1.77 -22.88 -5.51
N GLY A 140 -0.51 -22.67 -5.06
CA GLY A 140 0.40 -23.78 -4.84
C GLY A 140 1.77 -23.35 -4.33
N GLY A 141 2.76 -24.24 -4.48
CA GLY A 141 4.08 -24.10 -3.90
C GLY A 141 4.06 -24.18 -2.38
N LYS A 142 5.20 -23.99 -1.75
CA LYS A 142 5.30 -23.99 -0.28
C LYS A 142 6.22 -22.88 0.22
N ILE A 143 5.82 -22.27 1.31
CA ILE A 143 6.69 -21.38 2.08
C ILE A 143 7.40 -22.21 3.15
N ALA A 144 8.71 -22.03 3.31
CA ALA A 144 9.50 -22.71 4.32
C ALA A 144 8.90 -22.52 5.73
N GLU A 145 8.76 -23.60 6.49
CA GLU A 145 8.15 -23.55 7.82
C GLU A 145 8.87 -22.56 8.75
N SER A 146 10.20 -22.56 8.73
CA SER A 146 10.99 -21.59 9.52
C SER A 146 10.69 -20.12 9.19
N PHE A 147 10.33 -19.82 7.92
CA PHE A 147 9.90 -18.48 7.53
C PHE A 147 8.48 -18.17 8.02
N GLN A 148 7.57 -19.15 7.98
CA GLN A 148 6.22 -19.02 8.53
C GLN A 148 6.26 -18.85 10.05
N ASP A 149 7.08 -19.62 10.75
CA ASP A 149 7.26 -19.54 12.21
C ASP A 149 7.79 -18.17 12.63
N ALA A 150 8.81 -17.66 11.92
CA ALA A 150 9.33 -16.32 12.15
C ALA A 150 8.24 -15.24 11.94
N ALA A 151 7.41 -15.39 10.91
CA ALA A 151 6.31 -14.47 10.62
C ALA A 151 5.14 -14.59 11.61
N SER A 152 4.93 -15.76 12.20
CA SER A 152 3.85 -16.04 13.16
C SER A 152 4.24 -15.78 14.63
N THR A 153 5.52 -15.50 14.91
CA THR A 153 6.01 -15.17 16.25
C THR A 153 5.18 -14.07 16.91
N ARG A 154 4.84 -14.26 18.17
CA ARG A 154 4.01 -13.31 18.94
C ARG A 154 4.73 -12.85 20.21
N TRP A 155 4.57 -11.57 20.52
CA TRP A 155 4.94 -10.98 21.81
C TRP A 155 3.65 -10.73 22.59
N GLY A 156 3.25 -11.70 23.41
CA GLY A 156 1.91 -11.72 24.03
C GLY A 156 0.81 -11.85 22.99
N TYR A 157 -0.12 -10.90 22.96
CA TYR A 157 -1.22 -10.89 21.98
C TYR A 157 -0.85 -10.20 20.64
N VAL A 158 0.29 -9.51 20.58
CA VAL A 158 0.69 -8.76 19.39
C VAL A 158 1.64 -9.58 18.55
N PRO A 159 1.35 -9.82 17.25
CA PRO A 159 2.27 -10.48 16.34
C PRO A 159 3.52 -9.63 16.09
N ALA A 160 4.70 -10.26 16.17
CA ALA A 160 5.98 -9.56 15.98
C ALA A 160 6.07 -8.87 14.62
N THR A 161 5.53 -9.50 13.58
CA THR A 161 5.47 -8.92 12.21
C THR A 161 4.69 -7.61 12.14
N VAL A 162 3.63 -7.45 12.95
CA VAL A 162 2.89 -6.18 13.04
C VAL A 162 3.79 -5.09 13.63
N VAL A 163 4.50 -5.41 14.71
CA VAL A 163 5.42 -4.44 15.36
C VAL A 163 6.52 -4.02 14.39
N VAL A 164 7.16 -4.98 13.72
CA VAL A 164 8.19 -4.71 12.71
C VAL A 164 7.64 -3.83 11.58
N THR A 165 6.44 -4.14 11.08
CA THR A 165 5.80 -3.34 10.04
C THR A 165 5.51 -1.92 10.52
N LEU A 166 4.94 -1.75 11.70
CA LEU A 166 4.64 -0.41 12.24
C LEU A 166 5.91 0.41 12.47
N VAL A 167 6.98 -0.22 12.97
CA VAL A 167 8.29 0.43 13.14
C VAL A 167 8.86 0.85 11.78
N LEU A 168 8.82 -0.03 10.78
CA LEU A 168 9.26 0.27 9.42
C LEU A 168 8.47 1.46 8.84
N LEU A 169 7.14 1.43 8.94
CA LEU A 169 6.28 2.49 8.40
C LEU A 169 6.45 3.81 9.15
N ALA A 170 6.64 3.77 10.46
CA ALA A 170 6.97 4.94 11.25
C ALA A 170 8.33 5.53 10.85
N ALA A 171 9.34 4.70 10.63
CA ALA A 171 10.64 5.13 10.14
C ALA A 171 10.53 5.79 8.75
N ILE A 172 9.77 5.20 7.82
CA ILE A 172 9.50 5.79 6.50
C ILE A 172 8.76 7.12 6.65
N ALA A 173 7.75 7.21 7.51
CA ALA A 173 6.99 8.44 7.74
C ALA A 173 7.89 9.56 8.28
N ILE A 174 8.71 9.26 9.29
CA ILE A 174 9.68 10.20 9.85
C ILE A 174 10.71 10.61 8.78
N TYR A 175 11.23 9.65 8.02
CA TYR A 175 12.18 9.93 6.95
C TYR A 175 11.58 10.87 5.90
N VAL A 176 10.37 10.60 5.43
CA VAL A 176 9.67 11.45 4.46
C VAL A 176 9.36 12.84 5.03
N ASP A 177 9.00 12.95 6.31
CA ASP A 177 8.65 14.23 6.92
C ASP A 177 9.86 15.07 7.33
N ARG A 178 11.00 14.44 7.66
CA ARG A 178 12.18 15.13 8.22
C ARG A 178 13.32 15.32 7.22
N THR A 179 13.26 14.69 6.03
CA THR A 179 14.37 14.74 5.06
C THR A 179 14.03 15.52 3.79
N ARG A 180 15.09 15.84 3.04
CA ARG A 180 14.97 16.45 1.71
C ARG A 180 14.23 15.56 0.70
N PHE A 181 14.16 14.24 0.93
CA PHE A 181 13.46 13.33 0.05
C PHE A 181 11.95 13.63 0.01
N GLY A 182 11.31 13.75 1.16
CA GLY A 182 9.88 14.07 1.22
C GLY A 182 9.54 15.48 0.71
N LEU A 183 10.43 16.47 0.94
CA LEU A 183 10.28 17.79 0.34
C LEU A 183 10.32 17.72 -1.18
N ARG A 184 11.25 16.95 -1.75
CA ARG A 184 11.39 16.76 -3.20
C ARG A 184 10.18 16.03 -3.80
N LEU A 185 9.65 14.98 -3.13
CA LEU A 185 8.41 14.29 -3.55
C LEU A 185 7.27 15.30 -3.71
N ARG A 186 7.02 16.13 -2.69
CA ARG A 186 5.95 17.13 -2.69
C ARG A 186 6.21 18.23 -3.73
N ALA A 187 7.44 18.71 -3.86
CA ALA A 187 7.80 19.73 -4.83
C ALA A 187 7.57 19.27 -6.28
N VAL A 188 8.01 18.04 -6.61
CA VAL A 188 7.81 17.45 -7.94
C VAL A 188 6.33 17.26 -8.24
N GLY A 189 5.54 16.77 -7.28
CA GLY A 189 4.10 16.58 -7.46
C GLY A 189 3.31 17.88 -7.53
N TRP A 190 3.79 18.96 -6.89
CA TRP A 190 3.13 20.25 -6.95
C TRP A 190 3.33 20.96 -8.30
N ASN A 191 4.59 21.07 -8.74
CA ASN A 191 4.95 21.66 -10.03
C ASN A 191 6.32 21.13 -10.47
N GLU A 192 6.31 20.20 -11.42
CA GLU A 192 7.54 19.57 -11.91
C GLU A 192 8.51 20.56 -12.56
N LYS A 193 7.98 21.58 -13.29
CA LYS A 193 8.80 22.60 -13.94
C LYS A 193 9.50 23.49 -12.91
N ALA A 194 8.76 23.97 -11.90
CA ALA A 194 9.31 24.76 -10.82
C ALA A 194 10.33 23.99 -9.98
N ALA A 195 10.06 22.70 -9.68
CA ALA A 195 11.00 21.82 -8.98
C ALA A 195 12.32 21.68 -9.75
N ARG A 196 12.26 21.54 -11.08
CA ARG A 196 13.45 21.46 -11.95
C ARG A 196 14.26 22.75 -11.93
N LEU A 197 13.61 23.90 -11.99
CA LEU A 197 14.28 25.21 -11.89
C LEU A 197 14.94 25.43 -10.51
N ALA A 198 14.39 24.82 -9.45
CA ALA A 198 14.98 24.81 -8.11
C ALA A 198 16.07 23.74 -7.91
N GLY A 199 16.58 23.12 -9.00
CA GLY A 199 17.67 22.13 -8.95
C GLY A 199 17.25 20.73 -8.49
N VAL A 200 15.95 20.44 -8.37
CA VAL A 200 15.46 19.10 -8.07
C VAL A 200 15.34 18.32 -9.39
N SER A 201 15.84 17.08 -9.44
CA SER A 201 15.65 16.18 -10.58
C SER A 201 14.32 15.41 -10.42
N PRO A 202 13.25 15.74 -11.19
CA PRO A 202 11.98 15.01 -11.09
C PRO A 202 12.13 13.55 -11.46
N ALA A 203 12.99 13.24 -12.42
CA ALA A 203 13.29 11.90 -12.88
C ALA A 203 13.74 10.99 -11.74
N LYS A 204 14.78 11.39 -11.00
CA LYS A 204 15.30 10.61 -9.87
C LYS A 204 14.26 10.42 -8.76
N VAL A 205 13.47 11.46 -8.50
CA VAL A 205 12.43 11.43 -7.46
C VAL A 205 11.30 10.48 -7.81
N LYS A 206 10.79 10.53 -9.05
CA LYS A 206 9.74 9.63 -9.53
C LYS A 206 10.23 8.18 -9.53
N ILE A 207 11.38 7.90 -10.13
CA ILE A 207 11.94 6.54 -10.16
C ILE A 207 12.09 5.98 -8.74
N ALA A 208 12.64 6.77 -7.80
CA ALA A 208 12.76 6.34 -6.40
C ALA A 208 11.39 6.04 -5.76
N ALA A 209 10.35 6.83 -6.05
CA ALA A 209 9.01 6.60 -5.54
C ALA A 209 8.43 5.27 -6.03
N TYR A 210 8.57 4.94 -7.34
CA TYR A 210 8.09 3.66 -7.88
C TYR A 210 8.90 2.47 -7.35
N ILE A 211 10.21 2.59 -7.17
CA ILE A 211 11.03 1.55 -6.54
C ILE A 211 10.60 1.31 -5.10
N CYS A 212 10.40 2.37 -4.31
CA CYS A 212 9.91 2.24 -2.93
C CYS A 212 8.51 1.61 -2.87
N SER A 213 7.60 1.99 -3.80
CA SER A 213 6.27 1.38 -3.92
C SER A 213 6.36 -0.13 -4.17
N ALA A 214 7.18 -0.53 -5.15
CA ALA A 214 7.38 -1.93 -5.52
C ALA A 214 7.99 -2.75 -4.37
N LEU A 215 8.97 -2.21 -3.66
CA LEU A 215 9.57 -2.87 -2.49
C LEU A 215 8.56 -3.07 -1.36
N LEU A 216 7.74 -2.06 -1.05
CA LEU A 216 6.71 -2.18 -0.03
C LEU A 216 5.60 -3.15 -0.44
N ALA A 217 5.22 -3.16 -1.72
CA ALA A 217 4.28 -4.13 -2.27
C ALA A 217 4.83 -5.56 -2.19
N SER A 218 6.12 -5.76 -2.46
CA SER A 218 6.74 -7.08 -2.35
C SER A 218 6.81 -7.59 -0.91
N LEU A 219 7.06 -6.71 0.06
CA LEU A 219 6.96 -7.06 1.48
C LEU A 219 5.55 -7.49 1.88
N ALA A 220 4.52 -6.82 1.33
CA ALA A 220 3.12 -7.23 1.54
C ALA A 220 2.86 -8.64 0.98
N GLY A 221 3.38 -8.95 -0.20
CA GLY A 221 3.25 -10.28 -0.82
C GLY A 221 3.97 -11.37 -0.01
N LEU A 222 5.20 -11.12 0.42
CA LEU A 222 5.93 -12.02 1.32
C LEU A 222 5.17 -12.28 2.62
N PHE A 223 4.59 -11.24 3.20
CA PHE A 223 3.79 -11.37 4.42
C PHE A 223 2.53 -12.22 4.19
N ILE A 224 1.82 -12.02 3.08
CA ILE A 224 0.64 -12.84 2.76
C ILE A 224 1.06 -14.29 2.57
N ALA A 225 2.07 -14.55 1.75
CA ALA A 225 2.57 -15.90 1.48
C ALA A 225 3.04 -16.61 2.76
N SER A 226 3.71 -15.91 3.68
CA SER A 226 4.12 -16.49 4.97
C SER A 226 2.93 -16.91 5.83
N ARG A 227 1.78 -16.25 5.70
CA ARG A 227 0.57 -16.57 6.46
C ARG A 227 -0.28 -17.67 5.84
N THR A 228 -0.31 -17.75 4.52
CA THR A 228 -1.06 -18.78 3.78
C THR A 228 -0.27 -20.07 3.62
N GLY A 229 1.06 -20.01 3.78
CA GLY A 229 1.97 -21.14 3.57
C GLY A 229 2.17 -21.50 2.09
N SER A 230 1.56 -20.74 1.15
CA SER A 230 1.55 -20.99 -0.28
C SER A 230 1.49 -19.70 -1.09
N GLY A 231 1.72 -19.81 -2.39
CA GLY A 231 1.47 -18.73 -3.34
C GLY A 231 0.04 -18.79 -3.92
N ASP A 232 -0.50 -17.61 -4.27
CA ASP A 232 -1.76 -17.49 -4.97
C ASP A 232 -1.62 -16.43 -6.08
N PRO A 233 -1.86 -16.79 -7.36
CA PRO A 233 -1.62 -15.92 -8.51
C PRO A 233 -2.58 -14.73 -8.61
N LEU A 234 -3.60 -14.62 -7.76
CA LEU A 234 -4.61 -13.57 -7.79
C LEU A 234 -4.71 -12.77 -6.48
N VAL A 235 -3.97 -13.15 -5.43
CA VAL A 235 -4.10 -12.60 -4.07
C VAL A 235 -3.93 -11.09 -3.99
N GLY A 236 -3.11 -10.51 -4.85
CA GLY A 236 -2.79 -9.08 -4.84
C GLY A 236 -3.85 -8.18 -5.45
N ASN A 237 -4.81 -8.71 -6.22
CA ASN A 237 -5.78 -7.90 -6.97
C ASN A 237 -6.59 -6.94 -6.08
N SER A 238 -6.93 -7.35 -4.85
CA SER A 238 -7.67 -6.53 -3.89
C SER A 238 -6.87 -5.32 -3.40
N TYR A 239 -5.54 -5.36 -3.45
CA TYR A 239 -4.68 -4.26 -2.95
C TYR A 239 -4.46 -3.15 -3.96
N GLN A 240 -4.73 -3.37 -5.24
CA GLN A 240 -4.55 -2.38 -6.31
C GLN A 240 -5.35 -1.10 -6.04
N LEU A 241 -6.66 -1.20 -5.94
CA LEU A 241 -7.54 -0.05 -5.66
C LEU A 241 -7.61 0.29 -4.17
N SER A 242 -7.52 -0.70 -3.29
CA SER A 242 -7.57 -0.46 -1.85
C SER A 242 -6.39 0.37 -1.35
N SER A 243 -5.18 0.24 -1.94
CA SER A 243 -4.03 1.07 -1.59
C SER A 243 -4.23 2.54 -1.95
N ILE A 244 -4.82 2.81 -3.12
CA ILE A 244 -5.20 4.17 -3.55
C ILE A 244 -6.27 4.73 -2.61
N SER A 245 -7.32 3.93 -2.33
CA SER A 245 -8.42 4.31 -1.44
C SER A 245 -7.91 4.67 -0.05
N ALA A 246 -6.99 3.88 0.50
CA ALA A 246 -6.36 4.12 1.79
C ALA A 246 -5.56 5.43 1.79
N ALA A 247 -4.77 5.69 0.75
CA ALA A 247 -4.01 6.93 0.62
C ALA A 247 -4.92 8.16 0.54
N VAL A 248 -5.97 8.11 -0.29
CA VAL A 248 -6.94 9.21 -0.47
C VAL A 248 -7.74 9.46 0.81
N LEU A 249 -8.24 8.41 1.45
CA LEU A 249 -8.92 8.49 2.74
C LEU A 249 -7.99 9.06 3.81
N GLY A 250 -6.69 8.76 3.72
CA GLY A 250 -5.61 9.34 4.51
C GLY A 250 -5.32 10.81 4.21
N GLY A 251 -6.02 11.44 3.26
CA GLY A 251 -5.87 12.85 2.90
C GLY A 251 -4.71 13.15 1.96
N VAL A 252 -4.22 12.14 1.25
CA VAL A 252 -3.24 12.31 0.16
C VAL A 252 -3.98 12.83 -1.08
N ASP A 253 -3.40 13.85 -1.70
CA ASP A 253 -3.99 14.51 -2.88
C ASP A 253 -3.66 13.71 -4.15
N LEU A 254 -4.68 13.22 -4.86
CA LEU A 254 -4.50 12.45 -6.11
C LEU A 254 -3.76 13.23 -7.21
N PHE A 255 -3.81 14.55 -7.17
CA PHE A 255 -3.11 15.41 -8.13
C PHE A 255 -1.66 15.71 -7.71
N GLY A 256 -1.22 15.13 -6.59
CA GLY A 256 0.16 15.21 -6.13
C GLY A 256 0.48 16.42 -5.23
N GLY A 257 1.72 16.49 -4.81
CA GLY A 257 2.27 17.60 -4.03
C GLY A 257 1.80 17.72 -2.57
N ARG A 258 0.76 16.98 -2.17
CA ARG A 258 0.15 17.09 -0.84
C ARG A 258 -0.19 15.72 -0.29
N GLY A 259 0.05 15.54 1.01
CA GLY A 259 -0.24 14.31 1.73
C GLY A 259 0.83 14.00 2.78
N THR A 260 0.53 13.03 3.63
CA THR A 260 1.44 12.52 4.66
C THR A 260 1.38 11.00 4.71
N VAL A 261 2.49 10.37 5.01
CA VAL A 261 2.55 8.92 5.23
C VAL A 261 1.70 8.52 6.45
N TRP A 262 1.69 9.35 7.50
CA TRP A 262 0.84 9.14 8.68
C TRP A 262 -0.65 9.13 8.34
N GLY A 263 -1.07 10.02 7.44
CA GLY A 263 -2.45 10.04 6.95
C GLY A 263 -2.79 8.74 6.23
N ALA A 264 -1.92 8.27 5.34
CA ALA A 264 -2.13 7.01 4.62
C ALA A 264 -2.20 5.80 5.56
N ILE A 265 -1.35 5.77 6.60
CA ILE A 265 -1.42 4.74 7.65
C ILE A 265 -2.79 4.78 8.34
N ALA A 266 -3.27 5.96 8.74
CA ALA A 266 -4.59 6.10 9.35
C ALA A 266 -5.71 5.67 8.37
N GLY A 267 -5.65 6.06 7.10
CA GLY A 267 -6.61 5.66 6.08
C GLY A 267 -6.63 4.16 5.82
N ALA A 268 -5.46 3.52 5.80
CA ALA A 268 -5.35 2.06 5.66
C ALA A 268 -5.95 1.33 6.88
N LEU A 269 -5.72 1.84 8.09
CA LEU A 269 -6.32 1.29 9.30
C LEU A 269 -7.85 1.46 9.30
N VAL A 270 -8.39 2.57 8.80
CA VAL A 270 -9.84 2.76 8.66
C VAL A 270 -10.42 1.73 7.70
N LEU A 271 -9.82 1.53 6.52
CA LEU A 271 -10.32 0.53 5.56
C LEU A 271 -10.19 -0.90 6.10
N ALA A 272 -9.08 -1.22 6.76
CA ALA A 272 -8.90 -2.51 7.41
C ALA A 272 -9.92 -2.74 8.53
N MET A 273 -10.25 -1.69 9.30
CA MET A 273 -11.27 -1.73 10.35
C MET A 273 -12.67 -1.99 9.76
N ILE A 274 -13.03 -1.33 8.65
CA ILE A 274 -14.29 -1.60 7.95
C ILE A 274 -14.35 -3.07 7.54
N GLY A 275 -13.28 -3.61 6.94
CA GLY A 275 -13.20 -5.03 6.58
C GLY A 275 -13.33 -5.96 7.79
N ASN A 276 -12.66 -5.65 8.90
CA ASN A 276 -12.73 -6.43 10.13
C ASN A 276 -14.14 -6.43 10.73
N VAL A 277 -14.79 -5.26 10.79
CA VAL A 277 -16.18 -5.13 11.27
C VAL A 277 -17.14 -5.95 10.41
N LEU A 278 -17.05 -5.83 9.09
CA LEU A 278 -17.89 -6.61 8.18
C LEU A 278 -17.68 -8.12 8.34
N ASN A 279 -16.43 -8.53 8.56
CA ASN A 279 -16.07 -9.93 8.80
C ASN A 279 -16.68 -10.45 10.13
N LEU A 280 -16.61 -9.67 11.21
CA LEU A 280 -17.21 -10.01 12.49
C LEU A 280 -18.75 -10.10 12.43
N LEU A 281 -19.36 -9.33 11.53
CA LEU A 281 -20.81 -9.38 11.26
C LEU A 281 -21.21 -10.50 10.29
N GLY A 282 -20.25 -11.33 9.83
CA GLY A 282 -20.51 -12.43 8.92
C GLY A 282 -20.80 -12.00 7.48
N VAL A 283 -20.45 -10.76 7.11
CA VAL A 283 -20.68 -10.24 5.75
C VAL A 283 -19.66 -10.88 4.80
N VAL A 284 -20.16 -11.54 3.74
CA VAL A 284 -19.34 -12.24 2.76
C VAL A 284 -18.46 -11.28 1.90
N ALA A 285 -17.35 -11.80 1.38
CA ALA A 285 -16.28 -10.99 0.78
C ALA A 285 -16.74 -10.06 -0.36
N TYR A 286 -17.68 -10.48 -1.21
CA TYR A 286 -18.15 -9.62 -2.31
C TYR A 286 -18.87 -8.35 -1.83
N TRP A 287 -19.61 -8.39 -0.73
CA TRP A 287 -20.18 -7.20 -0.12
C TRP A 287 -19.12 -6.27 0.44
N GLN A 288 -18.03 -6.84 0.97
CA GLN A 288 -16.89 -6.05 1.44
C GLN A 288 -16.26 -5.24 0.29
N TRP A 289 -16.16 -5.82 -0.91
CA TRP A 289 -15.67 -5.11 -2.11
C TRP A 289 -16.61 -3.99 -2.55
N ILE A 290 -17.93 -4.22 -2.50
CA ILE A 290 -18.93 -3.18 -2.78
C ILE A 290 -18.78 -2.01 -1.82
N VAL A 291 -18.67 -2.28 -0.52
CA VAL A 291 -18.48 -1.24 0.50
C VAL A 291 -17.16 -0.49 0.31
N GLN A 292 -16.06 -1.19 0.02
CA GLN A 292 -14.77 -0.55 -0.24
C GLN A 292 -14.82 0.35 -1.48
N GLY A 293 -15.45 -0.10 -2.57
CA GLY A 293 -15.67 0.71 -3.77
C GLY A 293 -16.51 1.95 -3.50
N PHE A 294 -17.59 1.80 -2.74
CA PHE A 294 -18.44 2.91 -2.32
C PHE A 294 -17.69 3.93 -1.46
N VAL A 295 -16.90 3.46 -0.48
CA VAL A 295 -16.05 4.33 0.35
C VAL A 295 -15.06 5.11 -0.50
N LEU A 296 -14.44 4.49 -1.51
CA LEU A 296 -13.56 5.18 -2.45
C LEU A 296 -14.30 6.28 -3.21
N LEU A 297 -15.46 5.97 -3.79
CA LEU A 297 -16.26 6.95 -4.53
C LEU A 297 -16.65 8.14 -3.66
N VAL A 298 -17.11 7.90 -2.44
CA VAL A 298 -17.45 8.95 -1.46
C VAL A 298 -16.21 9.77 -1.10
N ALA A 299 -15.06 9.13 -0.82
CA ALA A 299 -13.83 9.83 -0.49
C ALA A 299 -13.37 10.75 -1.63
N VAL A 300 -13.41 10.28 -2.88
CA VAL A 300 -13.04 11.06 -4.07
C VAL A 300 -14.06 12.20 -4.31
N ALA A 301 -15.37 11.93 -4.17
CA ALA A 301 -16.41 12.93 -4.34
C ALA A 301 -16.30 14.07 -3.30
N LEU A 302 -16.13 13.73 -2.02
CA LEU A 302 -15.93 14.72 -0.96
C LEU A 302 -14.65 15.55 -1.18
N TYR A 303 -13.63 14.91 -1.71
CA TYR A 303 -12.39 15.58 -2.06
C TYR A 303 -12.62 16.59 -3.21
N SER A 304 -13.30 16.22 -4.29
CA SER A 304 -13.55 17.08 -5.45
C SER A 304 -14.39 18.31 -5.11
N VAL A 305 -15.43 18.15 -4.28
CA VAL A 305 -16.27 19.26 -3.80
C VAL A 305 -15.47 20.27 -2.94
N ARG A 306 -14.54 19.79 -2.12
CA ARG A 306 -13.70 20.66 -1.30
C ARG A 306 -12.71 21.51 -2.10
N PHE A 307 -12.24 21.00 -3.24
CA PHE A 307 -11.23 21.69 -4.06
C PHE A 307 -11.86 22.54 -5.18
N GLY A 308 -12.97 22.13 -5.78
CA GLY A 308 -13.70 22.95 -6.75
C GLY A 308 -14.14 24.30 -6.17
N ARG A 309 -14.52 24.34 -4.88
CA ARG A 309 -14.86 25.59 -4.17
C ARG A 309 -13.66 26.50 -3.88
N ARG A 310 -12.42 26.02 -3.95
CA ARG A 310 -11.23 26.88 -3.73
C ARG A 310 -10.77 27.55 -5.02
N GLN A 311 -10.81 26.86 -6.14
CA GLN A 311 -10.47 27.46 -7.44
C GLN A 311 -11.41 28.59 -7.83
N SER A 312 -12.70 28.47 -7.53
CA SER A 312 -13.67 29.55 -7.78
C SER A 312 -13.48 30.79 -6.87
N ARG A 313 -12.81 30.64 -5.71
CA ARG A 313 -12.50 31.78 -4.81
C ARG A 313 -11.16 32.48 -5.11
N GLU A 314 -10.28 31.89 -5.90
CA GLU A 314 -9.02 32.52 -6.33
C GLU A 314 -9.19 33.23 -7.69
N LEU A 315 -10.35 33.07 -8.35
CA LEU A 315 -10.71 33.73 -9.62
C LEU A 315 -11.72 34.87 -9.44
N THR A 316 -12.20 35.10 -8.23
CA THR A 316 -12.99 36.27 -7.81
C THR A 316 -12.23 37.16 -6.85
#